data_2b870b5c1d70211bf1e1cc5d5f257d94
#
_entry.id   2b870b5c1d70211bf1e1cc5d5f257d94
#
_cell.length_a   1.000
_cell.length_b   1.000
_cell.length_c   1.000
_cell.angle_alpha   90.00
_cell.angle_beta   90.00
_cell.angle_gamma   90.00
#
_symmetry.space_group_name_H-M   'P 1'
#
loop_
_entity.id
_entity.type
_entity.pdbx_description
1 polymer ?
#
loop_
_entity_poly.entity_id
_entity_poly.type
_entity_poly.pdbx_seq_one_letter_code
_entity_poly.pdbx_strand_id
1 'polypeptide(L)'
;NQWQPSTDGVGSAENKISQTTIADLERVSNFLKEKYNYDPGAYQNFGNSAADNYKIMARIDWNISKNHKLMVRYNDVKSQDDNLVSGASTPGGVRLNNAGRNSINSISFANTGYKQENRVRSITAELNSVFSPKVSNKLLASFTNINDTRKTDGDLFPFVDIMRLGSDGKTYEGYMSFGTEIFSFNNGVLNNTFNITDNVTIGL
;
A
#
# COMPACT_ATOMS: atom_id res chain seq x y z
N ASN A 1 11.91 12.02 4.83
CA ASN A 1 12.81 12.17 6.01
C ASN A 1 12.69 10.94 6.90
N GLN A 2 13.48 9.92 6.60
CA GLN A 2 13.52 8.70 7.39
C GLN A 2 14.59 8.84 8.51
N TRP A 3 14.34 8.23 9.65
CA TRP A 3 15.29 8.14 10.73
C TRP A 3 16.50 7.30 10.30
N GLN A 4 17.69 7.71 10.74
CA GLN A 4 18.94 6.97 10.55
C GLN A 4 19.47 6.46 11.88
N PRO A 5 20.14 5.30 11.92
CA PRO A 5 20.77 4.82 13.16
C PRO A 5 21.98 5.67 13.53
N SER A 6 22.31 5.69 14.82
CA SER A 6 23.52 6.35 15.32
C SER A 6 24.73 5.42 15.30
N THR A 7 25.92 6.01 15.45
CA THR A 7 27.17 5.26 15.68
C THR A 7 27.47 5.02 17.17
N ASP A 8 26.95 5.88 18.03
CA ASP A 8 27.30 6.00 19.44
C ASP A 8 26.11 5.83 20.41
N GLY A 9 24.92 5.61 19.89
CA GLY A 9 23.70 5.51 20.70
C GLY A 9 23.08 6.85 21.09
N VAL A 10 23.61 7.98 20.59
CA VAL A 10 23.07 9.30 20.85
C VAL A 10 22.07 9.67 19.77
N GLY A 11 20.80 9.86 20.15
CA GLY A 11 19.74 10.27 19.24
C GLY A 11 19.66 11.79 19.07
N SER A 12 19.17 12.21 17.90
CA SER A 12 18.89 13.62 17.59
C SER A 12 17.57 13.73 16.83
N ALA A 13 16.59 14.34 17.44
CA ALA A 13 15.30 14.57 16.79
C ALA A 13 15.39 15.56 15.62
N GLU A 14 16.26 16.55 15.75
CA GLU A 14 16.51 17.57 14.73
C GLU A 14 17.11 16.95 13.46
N ASN A 15 18.11 16.08 13.63
CA ASN A 15 18.83 15.43 12.54
C ASN A 15 18.21 14.08 12.12
N LYS A 16 17.09 13.68 12.73
CA LYS A 16 16.48 12.35 12.51
C LYS A 16 17.44 11.18 12.75
N ILE A 17 18.23 11.26 13.81
CA ILE A 17 19.14 10.20 14.25
C ILE A 17 18.50 9.47 15.43
N SER A 18 18.41 8.15 15.31
CA SER A 18 17.89 7.26 16.34
C SER A 18 19.00 6.88 17.31
N GLN A 19 18.62 6.57 18.54
CA GLN A 19 19.50 5.94 19.53
C GLN A 19 19.84 4.47 19.19
N THR A 20 19.15 3.86 18.24
CA THR A 20 19.49 2.53 17.75
C THR A 20 20.81 2.59 17.02
N THR A 21 21.77 1.75 17.41
CA THR A 21 23.12 1.80 16.83
C THR A 21 23.22 0.98 15.55
N ILE A 22 24.10 1.44 14.64
CA ILE A 22 24.48 0.68 13.43
C ILE A 22 25.01 -0.71 13.82
N ALA A 23 25.87 -0.78 14.83
CA ALA A 23 26.48 -2.03 15.27
C ALA A 23 25.46 -3.08 15.74
N ASP A 24 24.41 -2.65 16.46
CA ASP A 24 23.37 -3.57 16.91
C ASP A 24 22.48 -4.03 15.74
N LEU A 25 22.14 -3.14 14.81
CA LEU A 25 21.37 -3.49 13.62
C LEU A 25 22.15 -4.46 12.72
N GLU A 26 23.44 -4.23 12.52
CA GLU A 26 24.31 -5.12 11.75
C GLU A 26 24.41 -6.50 12.41
N ARG A 27 24.61 -6.56 13.73
CA ARG A 27 24.65 -7.80 14.49
C ARG A 27 23.35 -8.61 14.34
N VAL A 28 22.19 -7.95 14.44
CA VAL A 28 20.89 -8.61 14.27
C VAL A 28 20.69 -9.05 12.82
N SER A 29 21.04 -8.21 11.84
CA SER A 29 20.95 -8.58 10.43
C SER A 29 21.76 -9.82 10.09
N ASN A 30 23.04 -9.86 10.55
CA ASN A 30 23.92 -11.01 10.33
C ASN A 30 23.39 -12.27 11.01
N PHE A 31 22.93 -12.16 12.25
CA PHE A 31 22.31 -13.28 12.97
C PHE A 31 21.10 -13.86 12.24
N LEU A 32 20.21 -12.99 11.72
CA LEU A 32 19.02 -13.43 10.98
C LEU A 32 19.40 -14.14 9.67
N LYS A 33 20.39 -13.61 8.96
CA LYS A 33 20.89 -14.21 7.70
C LYS A 33 21.56 -15.57 7.95
N GLU A 34 22.44 -15.65 8.94
CA GLU A 34 23.20 -16.88 9.23
C GLU A 34 22.33 -17.97 9.84
N LYS A 35 21.46 -17.60 10.80
CA LYS A 35 20.69 -18.58 11.57
C LYS A 35 19.40 -19.01 10.89
N TYR A 36 18.74 -18.09 10.19
CA TYR A 36 17.40 -18.30 9.64
C TYR A 36 17.33 -18.15 8.12
N ASN A 37 18.45 -17.84 7.47
CA ASN A 37 18.48 -17.52 6.03
C ASN A 37 17.46 -16.41 5.66
N TYR A 38 17.25 -15.45 6.57
CA TYR A 38 16.31 -14.35 6.41
C TYR A 38 17.06 -13.02 6.31
N ASP A 39 16.84 -12.28 5.21
CA ASP A 39 17.33 -10.91 5.06
C ASP A 39 16.26 -9.91 5.52
N PRO A 40 16.47 -9.17 6.61
CA PRO A 40 15.52 -8.17 7.08
C PRO A 40 15.50 -6.89 6.22
N GLY A 41 16.39 -6.78 5.23
CA GLY A 41 16.55 -5.60 4.38
C GLY A 41 17.48 -4.53 4.97
N ALA A 42 17.48 -3.35 4.35
CA ALA A 42 18.29 -2.22 4.79
C ALA A 42 17.86 -1.72 6.17
N TYR A 43 18.81 -1.19 6.93
CA TYR A 43 18.59 -0.54 8.23
C TYR A 43 19.16 0.89 8.29
N GLN A 44 19.75 1.36 7.20
CA GLN A 44 20.25 2.72 7.00
C GLN A 44 20.22 3.06 5.53
N ASN A 45 20.37 4.36 5.20
CA ASN A 45 20.39 4.85 3.82
C ASN A 45 19.19 4.35 3.00
N PHE A 46 18.02 4.36 3.64
CA PHE A 46 16.78 3.97 3.00
C PHE A 46 16.56 4.78 1.73
N GLY A 47 16.14 4.14 0.65
CA GLY A 47 15.78 4.81 -0.59
C GLY A 47 14.60 5.78 -0.40
N ASN A 48 14.36 6.62 -1.39
CA ASN A 48 13.18 7.46 -1.38
C ASN A 48 11.94 6.59 -1.52
N SER A 49 10.93 6.87 -0.70
CA SER A 49 9.59 6.32 -0.90
C SER A 49 9.07 6.80 -2.25
N ALA A 50 8.70 5.86 -3.10
CA ALA A 50 8.16 6.14 -4.42
C ALA A 50 6.64 5.98 -4.41
N ALA A 51 5.96 6.94 -5.03
CA ALA A 51 4.54 6.81 -5.37
C ALA A 51 4.45 6.80 -6.91
N ASP A 52 4.11 5.64 -7.46
CA ASP A 52 3.96 5.48 -8.90
C ASP A 52 2.50 5.36 -9.27
N ASN A 53 2.08 6.07 -10.31
CA ASN A 53 0.73 5.94 -10.82
C ASN A 53 0.69 6.08 -12.33
N TYR A 54 -0.27 5.39 -12.95
CA TYR A 54 -0.67 5.65 -14.32
C TYR A 54 -2.19 5.63 -14.46
N LYS A 55 -2.65 6.34 -15.48
CA LYS A 55 -4.07 6.38 -15.88
C LYS A 55 -4.12 6.25 -17.39
N ILE A 56 -4.81 5.21 -17.86
CA ILE A 56 -5.03 4.96 -19.28
C ILE A 56 -6.54 5.01 -19.53
N MET A 57 -6.95 5.74 -20.56
CA MET A 57 -8.32 5.74 -21.04
C MET A 57 -8.33 5.58 -22.55
N ALA A 58 -9.14 4.67 -23.03
CA ALA A 58 -9.45 4.51 -24.45
C ALA A 58 -10.96 4.59 -24.65
N ARG A 59 -11.38 5.26 -25.72
CA ARG A 59 -12.78 5.39 -26.10
C ARG A 59 -12.95 5.23 -27.59
N ILE A 60 -13.97 4.49 -27.99
CA ILE A 60 -14.38 4.31 -29.38
C ILE A 60 -15.86 4.69 -29.46
N ASP A 61 -16.18 5.58 -30.39
CA ASP A 61 -17.54 5.95 -30.73
C ASP A 61 -17.81 5.46 -32.16
N TRP A 62 -18.79 4.56 -32.32
CA TRP A 62 -19.13 3.93 -33.58
C TRP A 62 -20.56 4.19 -33.95
N ASN A 63 -20.75 4.84 -35.08
CA ASN A 63 -22.08 4.99 -35.71
C ASN A 63 -22.40 3.72 -36.50
N ILE A 64 -23.07 2.75 -35.86
CA ILE A 64 -23.47 1.47 -36.47
C ILE A 64 -24.42 1.72 -37.62
N SER A 65 -25.35 2.68 -37.43
CA SER A 65 -26.30 3.13 -38.44
C SER A 65 -26.71 4.59 -38.16
N LYS A 66 -27.61 5.13 -38.97
CA LYS A 66 -28.21 6.47 -38.72
C LYS A 66 -28.92 6.55 -37.38
N ASN A 67 -29.46 5.42 -36.90
CA ASN A 67 -30.30 5.35 -35.70
C ASN A 67 -29.65 4.68 -34.53
N HIS A 68 -28.44 4.12 -34.68
CA HIS A 68 -27.75 3.39 -33.61
C HIS A 68 -26.31 3.85 -33.47
N LYS A 69 -25.94 4.27 -32.25
CA LYS A 69 -24.59 4.68 -31.89
C LYS A 69 -24.12 3.88 -30.72
N LEU A 70 -22.95 3.25 -30.85
CA LEU A 70 -22.29 2.53 -29.79
C LEU A 70 -21.08 3.31 -29.32
N MET A 71 -20.93 3.48 -28.01
CA MET A 71 -19.74 3.96 -27.35
C MET A 71 -19.16 2.83 -26.50
N VAL A 72 -17.87 2.58 -26.63
CA VAL A 72 -17.14 1.69 -25.73
C VAL A 72 -15.99 2.47 -25.12
N ARG A 73 -15.88 2.43 -23.80
CA ARG A 73 -14.81 3.08 -23.03
C ARG A 73 -14.13 2.09 -22.11
N TYR A 74 -12.82 2.10 -22.13
CA TYR A 74 -11.95 1.36 -21.21
C TYR A 74 -11.16 2.33 -20.36
N ASN A 75 -11.06 2.05 -19.04
CA ASN A 75 -10.18 2.77 -18.14
C ASN A 75 -9.33 1.75 -17.36
N ASP A 76 -8.05 2.07 -17.17
CA ASP A 76 -7.12 1.36 -16.28
C ASP A 76 -6.37 2.41 -15.46
N VAL A 77 -6.57 2.37 -14.16
CA VAL A 77 -5.92 3.26 -13.21
C VAL A 77 -5.17 2.39 -12.23
N LYS A 78 -3.87 2.63 -12.09
CA LYS A 78 -3.02 1.98 -11.10
C LYS A 78 -2.30 3.04 -10.28
N SER A 79 -2.27 2.86 -8.96
CA SER A 79 -1.36 3.55 -8.05
C SER A 79 -0.64 2.55 -7.17
N GLN A 80 0.59 2.86 -6.81
CA GLN A 80 1.40 2.10 -5.88
C GLN A 80 2.13 3.07 -4.96
N ASP A 81 2.06 2.81 -3.66
CA ASP A 81 2.69 3.61 -2.62
C ASP A 81 3.50 2.72 -1.69
N ASP A 82 4.72 3.17 -1.35
CA ASP A 82 5.54 2.53 -0.33
C ASP A 82 5.10 3.00 1.06
N ASN A 83 4.82 2.06 1.94
CA ASN A 83 4.38 2.32 3.30
C ASN A 83 5.38 1.77 4.31
N LEU A 84 5.66 2.56 5.33
CA LEU A 84 6.45 2.11 6.47
C LEU A 84 5.62 1.16 7.34
N VAL A 85 6.31 0.40 8.18
CA VAL A 85 5.69 -0.44 9.19
C VAL A 85 4.72 0.36 10.08
N SER A 86 3.56 -0.24 10.36
CA SER A 86 2.56 0.40 11.23
C SER A 86 3.11 0.67 12.63
N GLY A 87 2.90 1.88 13.13
CA GLY A 87 3.16 2.25 14.52
C GLY A 87 2.01 1.89 15.48
N ALA A 88 0.86 1.44 14.94
CA ALA A 88 -0.35 1.18 15.74
C ALA A 88 -0.36 -0.17 16.45
N SER A 89 0.36 -1.17 15.92
CA SER A 89 0.48 -2.48 16.55
C SER A 89 1.55 -2.45 17.63
N THR A 90 1.17 -2.80 18.85
CA THR A 90 2.12 -2.88 19.98
C THR A 90 2.11 -4.27 20.60
N PRO A 91 3.27 -4.86 20.88
CA PRO A 91 3.35 -6.13 21.59
C PRO A 91 2.76 -6.00 22.99
N GLY A 92 1.91 -6.95 23.40
CA GLY A 92 1.43 -7.05 24.78
C GLY A 92 0.63 -5.85 25.31
N GLY A 93 0.09 -4.98 24.46
CA GLY A 93 -0.67 -3.80 24.89
C GLY A 93 0.19 -2.65 25.43
N VAL A 94 1.50 -2.78 25.41
CA VAL A 94 2.43 -1.70 25.77
C VAL A 94 2.52 -0.74 24.58
N ARG A 95 1.97 0.45 24.71
CA ARG A 95 2.19 1.50 23.72
C ARG A 95 3.68 1.85 23.72
N LEU A 96 4.32 1.70 22.56
CA LEU A 96 5.65 2.25 22.32
C LEU A 96 5.53 3.77 22.49
N ASN A 97 5.96 4.28 23.64
CA ASN A 97 5.84 5.68 24.05
C ASN A 97 5.88 6.66 22.87
N ASN A 98 4.73 7.02 22.33
CA ASN A 98 4.43 8.04 21.30
C ASN A 98 5.41 8.18 20.10
N ALA A 99 6.45 7.38 20.02
CA ALA A 99 7.55 7.59 19.08
C ALA A 99 7.48 6.67 17.85
N GLY A 100 6.68 5.59 17.88
CA GLY A 100 6.58 4.63 16.78
C GLY A 100 7.86 3.77 16.60
N ARG A 101 7.84 2.94 15.56
CA ARG A 101 8.93 2.01 15.24
C ARG A 101 10.09 2.64 14.46
N ASN A 102 9.89 3.84 13.91
CA ASN A 102 10.93 4.66 13.30
C ASN A 102 10.92 6.03 13.99
N SER A 103 11.83 6.23 14.92
CA SER A 103 11.81 7.36 15.84
C SER A 103 13.20 7.60 16.43
N ILE A 104 13.30 8.57 17.33
CA ILE A 104 14.53 8.79 18.12
C ILE A 104 14.96 7.54 18.88
N ASN A 105 14.05 6.64 19.23
CA ASN A 105 14.34 5.47 20.06
C ASN A 105 14.50 4.17 19.25
N SER A 106 13.99 4.11 18.03
CA SER A 106 13.82 2.86 17.29
C SER A 106 14.07 3.00 15.80
N ILE A 107 14.62 1.95 15.19
CA ILE A 107 14.73 1.77 13.73
C ILE A 107 14.08 0.45 13.34
N SER A 108 13.24 0.47 12.30
CA SER A 108 12.74 -0.73 11.66
C SER A 108 13.56 -1.05 10.42
N PHE A 109 13.83 -2.33 10.20
CA PHE A 109 14.43 -2.80 8.96
C PHE A 109 13.49 -2.57 7.76
N ALA A 110 14.05 -2.38 6.57
CA ALA A 110 13.28 -2.00 5.39
C ALA A 110 12.17 -3.01 5.03
N ASN A 111 12.43 -4.31 5.19
CA ASN A 111 11.46 -5.36 4.85
C ASN A 111 10.28 -5.46 5.82
N THR A 112 10.23 -4.63 6.88
CA THR A 112 9.02 -4.42 7.68
C THR A 112 8.00 -3.50 7.00
N GLY A 113 8.41 -2.77 5.97
CA GLY A 113 7.50 -1.97 5.15
C GLY A 113 6.66 -2.81 4.20
N TYR A 114 5.73 -2.17 3.53
CA TYR A 114 4.89 -2.81 2.52
C TYR A 114 4.53 -1.83 1.40
N LYS A 115 4.23 -2.39 0.23
CA LYS A 115 3.69 -1.65 -0.90
C LYS A 115 2.18 -1.84 -0.96
N GLN A 116 1.45 -0.74 -1.02
CA GLN A 116 0.01 -0.78 -1.31
C GLN A 116 -0.18 -0.52 -2.79
N GLU A 117 -0.81 -1.48 -3.47
CA GLU A 117 -1.15 -1.38 -4.88
C GLU A 117 -2.66 -1.32 -5.03
N ASN A 118 -3.16 -0.22 -5.60
CA ASN A 118 -4.55 -0.02 -5.96
C ASN A 118 -4.68 -0.04 -7.47
N ARG A 119 -5.53 -0.92 -8.01
CA ARG A 119 -5.82 -0.97 -9.44
C ARG A 119 -7.31 -1.03 -9.69
N VAL A 120 -7.79 -0.10 -10.53
CA VAL A 120 -9.18 -0.06 -10.98
C VAL A 120 -9.20 -0.19 -12.50
N ARG A 121 -9.85 -1.23 -13.00
CA ARG A 121 -10.11 -1.42 -14.43
C ARG A 121 -11.60 -1.40 -14.68
N SER A 122 -12.03 -0.66 -15.67
CA SER A 122 -13.45 -0.65 -16.05
C SER A 122 -13.62 -0.63 -17.56
N ILE A 123 -14.64 -1.34 -18.00
CA ILE A 123 -15.16 -1.27 -19.37
C ILE A 123 -16.62 -0.86 -19.31
N THR A 124 -17.01 0.08 -20.17
CA THR A 124 -18.39 0.54 -20.29
C THR A 124 -18.76 0.53 -21.76
N ALA A 125 -19.92 -0.05 -22.08
CA ALA A 125 -20.54 0.01 -23.39
C ALA A 125 -21.89 0.71 -23.27
N GLU A 126 -22.16 1.67 -24.15
CA GLU A 126 -23.39 2.41 -24.20
C GLU A 126 -23.95 2.37 -25.64
N LEU A 127 -25.13 1.82 -25.80
CA LEU A 127 -25.85 1.80 -27.09
C LEU A 127 -27.04 2.77 -27.04
N ASN A 128 -26.95 3.81 -27.84
CA ASN A 128 -28.05 4.76 -28.04
C ASN A 128 -28.79 4.40 -29.35
N SER A 129 -30.08 4.19 -29.25
CA SER A 129 -30.96 3.76 -30.35
C SER A 129 -32.17 4.69 -30.51
N VAL A 130 -32.44 5.12 -31.70
CA VAL A 130 -33.66 5.87 -32.05
C VAL A 130 -34.53 4.99 -32.94
N PHE A 131 -35.61 4.46 -32.39
CA PHE A 131 -36.51 3.55 -33.11
C PHE A 131 -37.56 4.31 -33.92
N SER A 132 -37.98 5.48 -33.45
CA SER A 132 -38.89 6.38 -34.13
C SER A 132 -38.71 7.82 -33.62
N PRO A 133 -39.37 8.83 -34.23
CA PRO A 133 -39.33 10.21 -33.72
C PRO A 133 -39.81 10.35 -32.25
N LYS A 134 -40.57 9.37 -31.76
CA LYS A 134 -41.12 9.37 -30.39
C LYS A 134 -40.52 8.33 -29.49
N VAL A 135 -39.69 7.42 -29.99
CA VAL A 135 -39.15 6.31 -29.17
C VAL A 135 -37.65 6.22 -29.30
N SER A 136 -36.97 6.36 -28.21
CA SER A 136 -35.53 6.15 -28.12
C SER A 136 -35.17 5.26 -26.91
N ASN A 137 -34.00 4.64 -26.98
CA ASN A 137 -33.49 3.78 -25.93
C ASN A 137 -32.01 4.04 -25.71
N LYS A 138 -31.58 3.95 -24.45
CA LYS A 138 -30.21 4.00 -24.02
C LYS A 138 -29.92 2.77 -23.15
N LEU A 139 -29.20 1.81 -23.72
CA LEU A 139 -28.71 0.63 -23.02
C LEU A 139 -27.24 0.87 -22.59
N LEU A 140 -26.97 0.72 -21.32
CA LEU A 140 -25.62 0.83 -20.75
C LEU A 140 -25.26 -0.46 -20.02
N ALA A 141 -24.07 -1.01 -20.32
CA ALA A 141 -23.48 -2.12 -19.61
C ALA A 141 -22.08 -1.72 -19.13
N SER A 142 -21.76 -2.02 -17.89
CA SER A 142 -20.42 -1.76 -17.36
C SER A 142 -19.92 -2.89 -16.49
N PHE A 143 -18.61 -3.11 -16.52
CA PHE A 143 -17.90 -4.00 -15.63
C PHE A 143 -16.74 -3.22 -15.01
N THR A 144 -16.60 -3.33 -13.68
CA THR A 144 -15.50 -2.72 -12.93
C THR A 144 -14.86 -3.77 -12.05
N ASN A 145 -13.53 -3.88 -12.16
CA ASN A 145 -12.68 -4.69 -11.29
C ASN A 145 -11.82 -3.76 -10.45
N ILE A 146 -11.92 -3.87 -9.14
CA ILE A 146 -11.09 -3.18 -8.16
C ILE A 146 -10.21 -4.22 -7.49
N ASN A 147 -8.90 -3.99 -7.51
CA ASN A 147 -7.92 -4.83 -6.83
C ASN A 147 -7.03 -3.93 -5.97
N ASP A 148 -7.20 -4.03 -4.66
CA ASP A 148 -6.39 -3.36 -3.65
C ASP A 148 -5.61 -4.43 -2.90
N THR A 149 -4.28 -4.41 -3.00
CA THR A 149 -3.41 -5.42 -2.40
C THR A 149 -2.25 -4.77 -1.68
N ARG A 150 -1.82 -5.42 -0.60
CA ARG A 150 -0.60 -5.08 0.11
C ARG A 150 0.43 -6.17 -0.12
N LYS A 151 1.67 -5.78 -0.41
CA LYS A 151 2.78 -6.68 -0.69
C LYS A 151 3.97 -6.31 0.19
N THR A 152 4.60 -7.29 0.79
CA THR A 152 5.88 -7.14 1.48
C THR A 152 7.04 -7.32 0.49
N ASP A 153 8.15 -6.64 0.71
CA ASP A 153 9.32 -6.69 -0.18
C ASP A 153 10.29 -7.85 0.15
N GLY A 154 10.18 -8.45 1.33
CA GLY A 154 11.04 -9.54 1.78
C GLY A 154 10.32 -10.87 1.88
N ASP A 155 11.08 -11.91 2.25
CA ASP A 155 10.54 -13.21 2.60
C ASP A 155 9.67 -13.11 3.85
N LEU A 156 8.73 -14.06 4.00
CA LEU A 156 7.87 -14.12 5.17
C LEU A 156 8.68 -14.52 6.41
N PHE A 157 8.60 -13.70 7.43
CA PHE A 157 9.24 -13.94 8.71
C PHE A 157 8.37 -13.40 9.86
N PRO A 158 8.36 -14.04 11.03
CA PRO A 158 7.63 -13.52 12.19
C PRO A 158 7.99 -12.07 12.48
N PHE A 159 6.99 -11.24 12.73
CA PHE A 159 7.22 -9.86 13.11
C PHE A 159 7.74 -9.80 14.56
N VAL A 160 8.87 -9.14 14.75
CA VAL A 160 9.56 -9.05 16.04
C VAL A 160 9.88 -7.59 16.36
N ASP A 161 9.48 -7.16 17.55
CA ASP A 161 9.94 -5.91 18.17
C ASP A 161 10.96 -6.24 19.26
N ILE A 162 12.19 -5.73 19.13
CA ILE A 162 13.19 -5.76 20.19
C ILE A 162 13.00 -4.50 21.01
N MET A 163 12.81 -4.69 22.31
CA MET A 163 12.61 -3.64 23.28
C MET A 163 13.86 -3.47 24.15
N ARG A 164 14.09 -2.26 24.61
CA ARG A 164 15.08 -1.97 25.64
C ARG A 164 14.41 -1.33 26.85
N LEU A 165 15.07 -1.40 27.99
CA LEU A 165 14.66 -0.67 29.18
C LEU A 165 15.00 0.81 28.99
N GLY A 166 14.01 1.67 29.19
CA GLY A 166 14.18 3.11 29.10
C GLY A 166 15.07 3.67 30.21
N SER A 167 15.43 4.93 30.11
CA SER A 167 16.28 5.63 31.08
C SER A 167 15.70 5.71 32.50
N ASP A 168 14.37 5.55 32.63
CA ASP A 168 13.66 5.51 33.91
C ASP A 168 13.82 4.16 34.66
N GLY A 169 14.42 3.17 34.01
CA GLY A 169 14.60 1.82 34.54
C GLY A 169 13.31 1.03 34.77
N LYS A 170 12.18 1.49 34.22
CA LYS A 170 10.85 0.93 34.44
C LYS A 170 10.06 0.71 33.14
N THR A 171 10.21 1.60 32.19
CA THR A 171 9.44 1.59 30.93
C THR A 171 10.24 0.89 29.85
N TYR A 172 9.58 0.00 29.10
CA TYR A 172 10.20 -0.58 27.90
C TYR A 172 9.93 0.33 26.69
N GLU A 173 10.99 0.59 25.93
CA GLU A 173 10.96 1.38 24.71
C GLU A 173 11.29 0.48 23.51
N GLY A 174 10.70 0.76 22.35
CA GLY A 174 11.12 0.12 21.11
C GLY A 174 12.58 0.44 20.81
N TYR A 175 13.30 -0.55 20.29
CA TYR A 175 14.69 -0.38 19.89
C TYR A 175 14.90 -0.71 18.41
N MET A 176 14.42 -1.87 17.95
CA MET A 176 14.41 -2.23 16.54
C MET A 176 13.28 -3.20 16.21
N SER A 177 12.86 -3.20 14.95
CA SER A 177 11.80 -4.09 14.46
C SER A 177 12.20 -4.75 13.16
N PHE A 178 11.87 -6.01 12.97
CA PHE A 178 12.08 -6.77 11.75
C PHE A 178 10.97 -7.80 11.53
N GLY A 179 10.94 -8.42 10.35
CA GLY A 179 9.91 -9.39 9.98
C GLY A 179 8.79 -8.77 9.13
N THR A 180 7.83 -9.58 8.75
CA THR A 180 6.70 -9.19 7.90
C THR A 180 5.69 -8.36 8.68
N GLU A 181 5.32 -7.20 8.16
CA GLU A 181 4.31 -6.32 8.78
C GLU A 181 2.99 -7.05 8.95
N ILE A 182 2.41 -7.00 10.16
CA ILE A 182 1.32 -7.88 10.58
C ILE A 182 -0.03 -7.58 9.92
N PHE A 183 -0.26 -6.35 9.44
CA PHE A 183 -1.50 -5.95 8.79
C PHE A 183 -1.45 -6.04 7.27
N SER A 184 -0.27 -6.24 6.69
CA SER A 184 -0.08 -6.28 5.23
C SER A 184 -0.08 -7.70 4.66
N PHE A 185 0.27 -8.70 5.47
CA PHE A 185 0.31 -10.08 5.01
C PHE A 185 -1.09 -10.57 4.60
N ASN A 186 -1.20 -11.02 3.36
CA ASN A 186 -2.44 -11.53 2.77
C ASN A 186 -3.64 -10.54 2.85
N ASN A 187 -3.37 -9.25 3.00
CA ASN A 187 -4.41 -8.24 3.08
C ASN A 187 -4.67 -7.66 1.69
N GLY A 188 -5.81 -8.00 1.13
CA GLY A 188 -6.22 -7.49 -0.17
C GLY A 188 -7.74 -7.52 -0.31
N VAL A 189 -8.24 -6.63 -1.16
CA VAL A 189 -9.66 -6.55 -1.52
C VAL A 189 -9.77 -6.71 -3.03
N LEU A 190 -10.53 -7.69 -3.46
CA LEU A 190 -10.93 -7.88 -4.86
C LEU A 190 -12.44 -7.67 -4.96
N ASN A 191 -12.84 -6.69 -5.76
CA ASN A 191 -14.25 -6.42 -6.01
C ASN A 191 -14.51 -6.40 -7.52
N ASN A 192 -15.51 -7.17 -7.95
CA ASN A 192 -16.02 -7.19 -9.32
C ASN A 192 -17.46 -6.74 -9.32
N THR A 193 -17.73 -5.65 -10.04
CA THR A 193 -19.08 -5.09 -10.15
C THR A 193 -19.51 -5.13 -11.61
N PHE A 194 -20.67 -5.70 -11.85
CA PHE A 194 -21.32 -5.67 -13.15
C PHE A 194 -22.64 -4.87 -13.03
N ASN A 195 -22.88 -3.96 -13.96
CA ASN A 195 -24.08 -3.15 -13.97
C ASN A 195 -24.67 -3.10 -15.38
N ILE A 196 -25.99 -3.25 -15.48
CA ILE A 196 -26.78 -3.03 -16.71
C ILE A 196 -27.89 -2.05 -16.37
N THR A 197 -28.05 -1.03 -17.22
CA THR A 197 -29.14 -0.05 -17.14
C THR A 197 -29.75 0.11 -18.50
N ASP A 198 -31.07 0.03 -18.58
CA ASP A 198 -31.85 0.24 -19.80
C ASP A 198 -32.89 1.34 -19.58
N ASN A 199 -32.83 2.38 -20.42
CA ASN A 199 -33.69 3.54 -20.34
C ASN A 199 -34.41 3.72 -21.67
N VAL A 200 -35.73 3.54 -21.68
CA VAL A 200 -36.61 3.82 -22.81
C VAL A 200 -37.29 5.18 -22.61
N THR A 201 -37.21 6.04 -23.60
CA THR A 201 -37.90 7.34 -23.63
C THR A 201 -38.98 7.30 -24.65
N ILE A 202 -40.21 7.64 -24.25
CA ILE A 202 -41.40 7.74 -25.13
C ILE A 202 -41.92 9.17 -25.09
N GLY A 203 -41.88 9.86 -26.22
CA GLY A 203 -42.44 11.19 -26.38
C GLY A 203 -43.95 11.10 -26.67
N LEU A 204 -44.71 11.88 -25.96
CA LEU A 204 -46.17 12.03 -26.16
C LEU A 204 -46.50 12.95 -27.35
#